data_cf32e33d116505faac6c37c83bcae7bb
#
_entry.id   cf32e33d116505faac6c37c83bcae7bb
#
_cell.length_a   1.000
_cell.length_b   1.000
_cell.length_c   1.000
_cell.angle_alpha   90.00
_cell.angle_beta   90.00
_cell.angle_gamma   90.00
#
_symmetry.space_group_name_H-M   'P 1'
#
loop_
_entity.id
_entity.type
_entity.pdbx_description
1 polymer ?
#
loop_
_entity_poly.entity_id
_entity_poly.type
_entity_poly.pdbx_seq_one_letter_code
_entity_poly.pdbx_strand_id
1 'polypeptide(L)'
;MTHMSSRERMLASIRRQSPDHTPLYAWVFGFHAPQPLRWAEQGRPVEYWYTQRMEHLHTLPFAWDTAQDFKRVDAWLSLGMDDVLDVSVPWSMNEQVTWQDTRLPDSECAETDLPVLVREYHTPDGVLTHAVKQTGEQQPPGWVIQPNHVPLFEDFNIPRAAHHLVSTPADIPAVKWLYQAPGPAQRAWLQTRMQQVTPFAQARGVLVQAWSAFGADAAVWLAGVENAVTLAMDAPDAFDALLDTIHTADLGRTALALEHDVDMVVQRGWYSSVDFWSPRLFKRHFKPRIAELAQLAHAKGKLFAYVMTTGVRTLGAELMDAGVDLLYYADPAQDHVDLGWARRELGQRMALAGGINTSLTLTPADPAAIHAAVRTALDSVGHAGGFILSPV
;
A
#
# COMPACT_ATOMS: atom_id res chain seq x y z
N MET A 1 6.62 1.38 34.74
CA MET A 1 6.32 2.07 33.48
C MET A 1 4.83 1.97 33.27
N THR A 2 4.17 3.04 32.85
CA THR A 2 2.74 3.03 32.50
C THR A 2 2.58 2.18 31.25
N HIS A 3 1.65 1.25 31.26
CA HIS A 3 1.36 0.39 30.11
C HIS A 3 0.70 1.25 29.01
N MET A 4 1.34 1.34 27.85
CA MET A 4 0.80 2.06 26.69
C MET A 4 -0.22 1.20 25.94
N SER A 5 -1.27 1.83 25.40
CA SER A 5 -2.09 1.22 24.35
C SER A 5 -1.28 1.03 23.07
N SER A 6 -1.77 0.18 22.16
CA SER A 6 -1.11 -0.02 20.86
C SER A 6 -0.93 1.30 20.11
N ARG A 7 -1.98 2.16 20.07
CA ARG A 7 -1.91 3.48 19.45
C ARG A 7 -0.85 4.38 20.06
N GLU A 8 -0.79 4.46 21.38
CA GLU A 8 0.21 5.28 22.07
C GLU A 8 1.63 4.78 21.80
N ARG A 9 1.84 3.47 21.81
CA ARG A 9 3.14 2.83 21.55
C ARG A 9 3.59 3.05 20.11
N MET A 10 2.70 2.82 19.14
CA MET A 10 2.98 3.06 17.73
C MET A 10 3.29 4.54 17.46
N LEU A 11 2.47 5.47 17.97
CA LEU A 11 2.70 6.91 17.81
C LEU A 11 3.98 7.37 18.50
N ALA A 12 4.29 6.88 19.71
CA ALA A 12 5.55 7.17 20.37
C ALA A 12 6.73 6.73 19.51
N SER A 13 6.67 5.51 18.98
CA SER A 13 7.72 4.97 18.12
C SER A 13 7.87 5.80 16.83
N ILE A 14 6.79 6.12 16.12
CA ILE A 14 6.84 6.94 14.89
C ILE A 14 7.38 8.34 15.19
N ARG A 15 7.02 8.91 16.33
CA ARG A 15 7.53 10.23 16.77
C ARG A 15 8.92 10.18 17.37
N ARG A 16 9.56 9.02 17.36
CA ARG A 16 10.93 8.80 17.90
C ARG A 16 11.04 9.06 19.41
N GLN A 17 9.92 8.88 20.11
CA GLN A 17 9.82 8.86 21.57
C GLN A 17 9.96 7.42 22.07
N SER A 18 10.41 7.22 23.29
CA SER A 18 10.57 5.88 23.86
C SER A 18 9.21 5.26 24.18
N PRO A 19 8.81 4.17 23.49
CA PRO A 19 7.65 3.39 23.88
C PRO A 19 7.97 2.53 25.13
N ASP A 20 6.94 1.92 25.73
CA ASP A 20 7.12 0.97 26.83
C ASP A 20 7.85 -0.32 26.38
N HIS A 21 7.69 -0.71 25.12
CA HIS A 21 8.50 -1.72 24.42
C HIS A 21 8.45 -1.43 22.90
N THR A 22 9.34 -2.06 22.14
CA THR A 22 9.33 -1.94 20.66
C THR A 22 8.03 -2.48 20.10
N PRO A 23 7.25 -1.70 19.32
CA PRO A 23 6.03 -2.20 18.73
C PRO A 23 6.30 -3.40 17.82
N LEU A 24 5.42 -4.39 17.89
CA LEU A 24 5.39 -5.53 16.98
C LEU A 24 4.13 -5.44 16.12
N TYR A 25 4.28 -5.10 14.86
CA TYR A 25 3.20 -4.96 13.91
C TYR A 25 3.38 -5.88 12.72
N ALA A 26 2.44 -6.79 12.51
CA ALA A 26 2.42 -7.63 11.32
C ALA A 26 1.41 -7.05 10.33
N TRP A 27 1.93 -6.36 9.32
CA TRP A 27 1.10 -5.95 8.22
C TRP A 27 0.83 -7.14 7.30
N VAL A 28 -0.40 -7.61 7.34
CA VAL A 28 -0.84 -8.75 6.55
C VAL A 28 -1.71 -8.24 5.41
N PHE A 29 -1.15 -8.29 4.21
CA PHE A 29 -1.99 -8.22 3.03
C PHE A 29 -2.77 -9.50 2.90
N GLY A 30 -4.09 -9.39 2.91
CA GLY A 30 -5.02 -10.28 2.26
C GLY A 30 -4.61 -11.72 2.04
N PHE A 31 -3.93 -12.35 2.97
CA PHE A 31 -3.67 -13.77 2.90
C PHE A 31 -4.91 -14.51 3.36
N HIS A 32 -5.39 -15.40 2.51
CA HIS A 32 -6.22 -16.47 2.99
C HIS A 32 -5.34 -17.41 3.80
N ALA A 33 -5.40 -17.34 5.12
CA ALA A 33 -4.75 -18.34 5.93
C ALA A 33 -5.40 -19.69 5.58
N PRO A 34 -4.65 -20.66 5.04
CA PRO A 34 -5.18 -21.96 4.67
C PRO A 34 -5.70 -22.75 5.87
N GLN A 35 -5.35 -22.30 7.07
CA GLN A 35 -5.80 -22.87 8.33
C GLN A 35 -6.05 -21.74 9.35
N PRO A 36 -6.98 -21.94 10.28
CA PRO A 36 -7.25 -20.97 11.33
C PRO A 36 -6.00 -20.78 12.20
N LEU A 37 -5.74 -19.54 12.58
CA LEU A 37 -4.79 -19.23 13.64
C LEU A 37 -5.39 -19.73 14.96
N ARG A 38 -4.61 -20.46 15.73
CA ARG A 38 -5.02 -21.03 17.02
C ARG A 38 -4.04 -20.63 18.10
N TRP A 39 -4.55 -20.11 19.20
CA TRP A 39 -3.75 -19.80 20.39
C TRP A 39 -4.62 -19.92 21.64
N ALA A 40 -4.02 -19.77 22.81
CA ALA A 40 -4.75 -19.73 24.06
C ALA A 40 -4.69 -18.32 24.66
N GLU A 41 -5.85 -17.75 24.93
CA GLU A 41 -5.99 -16.49 25.65
C GLU A 41 -6.59 -16.75 27.03
N GLN A 42 -5.89 -16.33 28.08
CA GLN A 42 -6.30 -16.57 29.47
C GLN A 42 -6.67 -18.04 29.75
N GLY A 43 -5.94 -18.97 29.11
CA GLY A 43 -6.17 -20.42 29.24
C GLY A 43 -7.35 -20.95 28.42
N ARG A 44 -8.00 -20.13 27.58
CA ARG A 44 -9.06 -20.55 26.67
C ARG A 44 -8.52 -20.68 25.26
N PRO A 45 -8.85 -21.74 24.51
CA PRO A 45 -8.47 -21.84 23.11
C PRO A 45 -9.21 -20.79 22.30
N VAL A 46 -8.47 -20.05 21.46
CA VAL A 46 -9.01 -19.09 20.50
C VAL A 46 -8.66 -19.59 19.10
N GLU A 47 -9.62 -19.49 18.22
CA GLU A 47 -9.45 -19.82 16.80
C GLU A 47 -9.87 -18.62 15.97
N TYR A 48 -8.97 -18.15 15.11
CA TYR A 48 -9.20 -17.02 14.21
C TYR A 48 -9.05 -17.47 12.76
N TRP A 49 -10.10 -17.32 12.00
CA TRP A 49 -10.09 -17.53 10.57
C TRP A 49 -9.87 -16.19 9.87
N TYR A 50 -8.68 -16.01 9.35
CA TYR A 50 -8.38 -14.86 8.54
C TYR A 50 -8.92 -15.09 7.13
N THR A 51 -10.03 -14.42 6.82
CA THR A 51 -10.71 -14.54 5.53
C THR A 51 -10.61 -13.27 4.71
N GLN A 52 -9.66 -12.38 5.03
CA GLN A 52 -9.49 -11.18 4.24
C GLN A 52 -9.23 -11.60 2.79
N ARG A 53 -10.12 -11.18 1.92
CA ARG A 53 -9.91 -11.32 0.49
C ARG A 53 -8.62 -10.61 0.16
N MET A 54 -7.77 -11.23 -0.65
CA MET A 54 -6.58 -10.59 -1.21
C MET A 54 -6.94 -9.51 -2.26
N GLU A 55 -8.15 -9.01 -2.27
CA GLU A 55 -8.43 -7.79 -2.99
C GLU A 55 -7.63 -6.72 -2.27
N HIS A 56 -6.75 -6.03 -2.99
CA HIS A 56 -6.13 -4.82 -2.48
C HIS A 56 -7.26 -3.81 -2.27
N LEU A 57 -7.96 -3.95 -1.15
CA LEU A 57 -9.18 -3.19 -0.87
C LEU A 57 -8.96 -1.69 -1.03
N HIS A 58 -7.74 -1.24 -0.78
CA HIS A 58 -7.34 0.14 -0.96
C HIS A 58 -7.20 0.58 -2.43
N THR A 59 -7.17 -0.34 -3.39
CA THR A 59 -7.18 -0.02 -4.82
C THR A 59 -8.58 0.00 -5.41
N LEU A 60 -9.57 -0.57 -4.73
CA LEU A 60 -10.94 -0.59 -5.18
C LEU A 60 -11.69 0.70 -4.80
N PRO A 61 -12.68 1.13 -5.62
CA PRO A 61 -13.43 2.34 -5.35
C PRO A 61 -14.24 2.30 -4.04
N PHE A 62 -14.76 1.11 -3.67
CA PHE A 62 -15.71 0.97 -2.56
C PHE A 62 -15.57 -0.30 -1.72
N ALA A 63 -14.71 -1.24 -2.08
CA ALA A 63 -14.66 -2.53 -1.41
C ALA A 63 -13.80 -2.50 -0.15
N TRP A 64 -14.43 -2.26 0.98
CA TRP A 64 -13.81 -2.32 2.29
C TRP A 64 -14.75 -2.92 3.32
N ASP A 65 -14.34 -4.04 3.93
CA ASP A 65 -15.09 -4.74 4.96
C ASP A 65 -14.50 -4.45 6.36
N THR A 66 -15.09 -3.48 7.05
CA THR A 66 -14.68 -3.10 8.39
C THR A 66 -14.81 -4.23 9.41
N ALA A 67 -15.74 -5.17 9.22
CA ALA A 67 -15.96 -6.25 10.18
C ALA A 67 -14.78 -7.24 10.20
N GLN A 68 -14.14 -7.47 9.06
CA GLN A 68 -12.95 -8.31 8.99
C GLN A 68 -11.74 -7.63 9.64
N ASP A 69 -11.56 -6.33 9.39
CA ASP A 69 -10.50 -5.55 10.03
C ASP A 69 -10.66 -5.53 11.55
N PHE A 70 -11.88 -5.39 12.06
CA PHE A 70 -12.14 -5.41 13.49
C PHE A 70 -11.75 -6.75 14.13
N LYS A 71 -12.08 -7.86 13.47
CA LYS A 71 -11.68 -9.20 13.92
C LYS A 71 -10.16 -9.39 13.92
N ARG A 72 -9.48 -8.89 12.88
CA ARG A 72 -8.02 -8.94 12.80
C ARG A 72 -7.40 -8.16 13.96
N VAL A 73 -7.84 -6.93 14.19
CA VAL A 73 -7.34 -6.10 15.29
C VAL A 73 -7.53 -6.80 16.63
N ASP A 74 -8.74 -7.32 16.92
CA ASP A 74 -9.00 -8.04 18.17
C ASP A 74 -8.10 -9.28 18.31
N ALA A 75 -7.86 -10.00 17.21
CA ALA A 75 -6.98 -11.16 17.21
C ALA A 75 -5.52 -10.78 17.50
N TRP A 76 -4.96 -9.78 16.81
CA TRP A 76 -3.57 -9.37 17.01
C TRP A 76 -3.33 -8.80 18.40
N LEU A 77 -4.22 -7.94 18.90
CA LEU A 77 -4.11 -7.42 20.27
C LEU A 77 -4.17 -8.53 21.33
N SER A 78 -4.98 -9.58 21.10
CA SER A 78 -5.05 -10.73 22.03
C SER A 78 -3.78 -11.56 22.06
N LEU A 79 -2.98 -11.51 20.99
CA LEU A 79 -1.64 -12.11 20.92
C LEU A 79 -0.55 -11.22 21.54
N GLY A 80 -0.89 -10.04 22.04
CA GLY A 80 0.08 -9.06 22.55
C GLY A 80 0.84 -8.31 21.46
N MET A 81 0.36 -8.37 20.22
CA MET A 81 0.92 -7.59 19.11
C MET A 81 0.26 -6.21 19.04
N ASP A 82 0.91 -5.29 18.38
CA ASP A 82 0.31 -4.03 17.99
C ASP A 82 -0.41 -4.18 16.65
N ASP A 83 -1.42 -3.34 16.43
CA ASP A 83 -2.10 -3.32 15.14
C ASP A 83 -2.54 -1.90 14.76
N VAL A 84 -2.82 -1.71 13.50
CA VAL A 84 -3.37 -0.48 12.92
C VAL A 84 -4.65 -0.81 12.17
N LEU A 85 -5.61 0.09 12.24
CA LEU A 85 -6.83 -0.05 11.47
C LEU A 85 -6.66 0.65 10.13
N ASP A 86 -6.71 -0.13 9.05
CA ASP A 86 -6.57 0.37 7.69
C ASP A 86 -7.88 0.96 7.18
N VAL A 87 -7.79 2.13 6.58
CA VAL A 87 -8.90 2.80 5.91
C VAL A 87 -8.56 2.95 4.43
N SER A 88 -9.35 2.33 3.59
CA SER A 88 -9.25 2.54 2.15
C SER A 88 -10.02 3.79 1.75
N VAL A 89 -9.31 4.81 1.27
CA VAL A 89 -9.94 6.04 0.81
C VAL A 89 -10.44 5.87 -0.62
N PRO A 90 -11.74 6.05 -0.88
CA PRO A 90 -12.30 5.82 -2.21
C PRO A 90 -11.80 6.85 -3.23
N TRP A 91 -11.91 6.48 -4.49
CA TRP A 91 -11.69 7.34 -5.64
C TRP A 91 -12.91 7.27 -6.57
N SER A 92 -13.00 8.15 -7.54
CA SER A 92 -14.12 8.16 -8.48
C SER A 92 -13.66 8.06 -9.94
N MET A 93 -14.56 7.60 -10.78
CA MET A 93 -14.48 7.67 -12.23
C MET A 93 -15.54 8.66 -12.71
N ASN A 94 -15.26 9.39 -13.76
CA ASN A 94 -16.22 10.37 -14.31
C ASN A 94 -17.47 9.67 -14.85
N GLU A 95 -18.63 10.26 -14.65
CA GLU A 95 -19.93 9.72 -15.08
C GLU A 95 -20.06 9.61 -16.62
N GLN A 96 -19.26 10.35 -17.37
CA GLN A 96 -19.22 10.29 -18.82
C GLN A 96 -18.42 9.10 -19.37
N VAL A 97 -17.71 8.38 -18.49
CA VAL A 97 -16.98 7.18 -18.90
C VAL A 97 -17.92 6.00 -18.98
N THR A 98 -17.90 5.35 -20.10
CA THR A 98 -18.53 4.04 -20.29
C THR A 98 -17.48 3.01 -20.63
N TRP A 99 -17.74 1.74 -20.39
CA TRP A 99 -16.80 0.68 -20.76
C TRP A 99 -17.52 -0.54 -21.31
N GLN A 100 -16.79 -1.29 -22.11
CA GLN A 100 -17.24 -2.55 -22.68
C GLN A 100 -16.17 -3.61 -22.43
N ASP A 101 -16.60 -4.78 -21.96
CA ASP A 101 -15.74 -5.94 -21.79
C ASP A 101 -15.94 -6.92 -22.94
N THR A 102 -14.83 -7.43 -23.46
CA THR A 102 -14.81 -8.44 -24.52
C THR A 102 -13.78 -9.51 -24.15
N ARG A 103 -14.12 -10.76 -24.42
CA ARG A 103 -13.17 -11.87 -24.32
C ARG A 103 -12.70 -12.24 -25.72
N LEU A 104 -11.41 -12.18 -25.96
CA LEU A 104 -10.86 -12.62 -27.22
C LEU A 104 -10.96 -14.15 -27.34
N PRO A 105 -11.31 -14.67 -28.55
CA PRO A 105 -11.30 -16.11 -28.79
C PRO A 105 -9.89 -16.69 -28.65
N ASP A 106 -9.81 -17.94 -28.23
CA ASP A 106 -8.54 -18.65 -28.00
C ASP A 106 -7.65 -18.69 -29.25
N SER A 107 -8.25 -18.62 -30.48
CA SER A 107 -7.53 -18.53 -31.73
C SER A 107 -6.77 -17.22 -31.97
N GLU A 108 -7.13 -16.15 -31.28
CA GLU A 108 -6.49 -14.83 -31.38
C GLU A 108 -5.47 -14.61 -30.26
N CYS A 109 -5.38 -15.56 -29.32
CA CYS A 109 -4.46 -15.53 -28.19
C CYS A 109 -3.13 -16.27 -28.48
N ALA A 110 -2.61 -16.14 -29.71
CA ALA A 110 -1.51 -16.95 -30.26
C ALA A 110 -0.20 -16.98 -29.43
N GLU A 111 -0.03 -16.07 -28.50
CA GLU A 111 1.16 -16.03 -27.64
C GLU A 111 0.91 -16.59 -26.21
N THR A 112 -0.30 -16.97 -25.88
CA THR A 112 -0.64 -17.45 -24.54
C THR A 112 -1.69 -18.56 -24.64
N ASP A 113 -1.54 -19.62 -23.87
CA ASP A 113 -2.55 -20.66 -23.70
C ASP A 113 -3.80 -20.20 -22.91
N LEU A 114 -3.88 -18.90 -22.58
CA LEU A 114 -4.94 -18.34 -21.75
C LEU A 114 -5.73 -17.28 -22.51
N PRO A 115 -7.06 -17.25 -22.36
CA PRO A 115 -7.90 -16.23 -22.96
C PRO A 115 -7.50 -14.83 -22.48
N VAL A 116 -7.71 -13.83 -23.33
CA VAL A 116 -7.47 -12.42 -23.02
C VAL A 116 -8.80 -11.72 -22.78
N LEU A 117 -8.91 -11.04 -21.66
CA LEU A 117 -10.03 -10.15 -21.34
C LEU A 117 -9.61 -8.73 -21.75
N VAL A 118 -10.44 -8.08 -22.53
CA VAL A 118 -10.24 -6.71 -23.01
C VAL A 118 -11.32 -5.82 -22.44
N ARG A 119 -10.92 -4.70 -21.88
CA ARG A 119 -11.81 -3.61 -21.50
C ARG A 119 -11.49 -2.36 -22.29
N GLU A 120 -12.46 -1.84 -23.00
CA GLU A 120 -12.39 -0.54 -23.64
C GLU A 120 -13.13 0.50 -22.79
N TYR A 121 -12.43 1.56 -22.42
CA TYR A 121 -13.00 2.73 -21.74
C TYR A 121 -13.22 3.82 -22.78
N HIS A 122 -14.48 4.22 -22.95
CA HIS A 122 -14.85 5.34 -23.81
C HIS A 122 -14.93 6.61 -22.97
N THR A 123 -14.07 7.57 -23.26
CA THR A 123 -13.97 8.86 -22.57
C THR A 123 -14.19 10.01 -23.54
N PRO A 124 -14.49 11.24 -23.08
CA PRO A 124 -14.57 12.41 -23.96
C PRO A 124 -13.28 12.72 -24.74
N ASP A 125 -12.11 12.29 -24.22
CA ASP A 125 -10.82 12.54 -24.85
C ASP A 125 -10.31 11.33 -25.66
N GLY A 126 -11.09 10.28 -25.80
CA GLY A 126 -10.73 9.11 -26.60
C GLY A 126 -11.06 7.77 -25.94
N VAL A 127 -10.68 6.71 -26.62
CA VAL A 127 -10.87 5.33 -26.15
C VAL A 127 -9.54 4.80 -25.62
N LEU A 128 -9.57 4.24 -24.43
CA LEU A 128 -8.44 3.55 -23.82
C LEU A 128 -8.75 2.06 -23.72
N THR A 129 -7.79 1.24 -24.08
CA THR A 129 -7.92 -0.22 -24.05
C THR A 129 -6.98 -0.81 -23.00
N HIS A 130 -7.53 -1.67 -22.15
CA HIS A 130 -6.75 -2.48 -21.22
C HIS A 130 -7.05 -3.95 -21.45
N ALA A 131 -6.03 -4.76 -21.65
CA ALA A 131 -6.19 -6.19 -21.87
C ALA A 131 -5.33 -7.00 -20.90
N VAL A 132 -5.92 -8.02 -20.28
CA VAL A 132 -5.25 -8.89 -19.34
C VAL A 132 -5.48 -10.36 -19.68
N LYS A 133 -4.48 -11.19 -19.47
CA LYS A 133 -4.61 -12.65 -19.60
C LYS A 133 -5.49 -13.17 -18.45
N GLN A 134 -6.50 -13.94 -18.80
CA GLN A 134 -7.31 -14.64 -17.80
C GLN A 134 -6.44 -15.69 -17.12
N THR A 135 -6.52 -15.79 -15.79
CA THR A 135 -5.83 -16.87 -15.09
C THR A 135 -6.60 -18.19 -15.24
N GLY A 136 -5.88 -19.28 -15.52
CA GLY A 136 -6.47 -20.63 -15.60
C GLY A 136 -6.79 -21.24 -14.24
N GLU A 137 -6.34 -20.62 -13.17
CA GLU A 137 -6.52 -21.13 -11.81
C GLU A 137 -7.89 -20.72 -11.24
N GLN A 138 -8.66 -21.72 -10.80
CA GLN A 138 -9.79 -21.47 -9.93
C GLN A 138 -9.26 -21.07 -8.55
N GLN A 139 -9.38 -19.81 -8.24
CA GLN A 139 -8.91 -19.30 -6.96
C GLN A 139 -9.93 -19.60 -5.86
N PRO A 140 -9.49 -20.05 -4.68
CA PRO A 140 -10.36 -20.14 -3.52
C PRO A 140 -11.04 -18.81 -3.22
N PRO A 141 -12.21 -18.81 -2.57
CA PRO A 141 -12.82 -17.55 -2.11
C PRO A 141 -11.81 -16.72 -1.33
N GLY A 142 -11.63 -15.48 -1.72
CA GLY A 142 -10.71 -14.56 -1.05
C GLY A 142 -9.39 -14.28 -1.78
N TRP A 143 -9.13 -14.90 -2.93
CA TRP A 143 -7.95 -14.55 -3.72
C TRP A 143 -8.20 -13.31 -4.58
N VAL A 144 -7.11 -12.56 -4.81
CA VAL A 144 -7.09 -11.26 -5.50
C VAL A 144 -7.42 -11.37 -6.96
N ILE A 145 -6.95 -12.45 -7.59
CA ILE A 145 -7.06 -12.60 -9.03
C ILE A 145 -8.50 -12.95 -9.36
N GLN A 146 -9.23 -11.98 -9.87
CA GLN A 146 -10.56 -12.21 -10.40
C GLN A 146 -10.43 -12.63 -11.86
N PRO A 147 -10.65 -13.90 -12.21
CA PRO A 147 -10.35 -14.42 -13.55
C PRO A 147 -11.19 -13.77 -14.65
N ASN A 148 -12.32 -13.14 -14.30
CA ASN A 148 -13.25 -12.51 -15.25
C ASN A 148 -13.31 -10.98 -15.09
N HIS A 149 -12.29 -10.35 -14.50
CA HIS A 149 -12.30 -8.92 -14.24
C HIS A 149 -11.02 -8.26 -14.78
N VAL A 150 -11.16 -7.05 -15.30
CA VAL A 150 -10.06 -6.18 -15.73
C VAL A 150 -10.04 -4.97 -14.79
N PRO A 151 -9.36 -5.05 -13.64
CA PRO A 151 -9.28 -3.93 -12.70
C PRO A 151 -8.39 -2.81 -13.26
N LEU A 152 -8.71 -1.57 -12.88
CA LEU A 152 -7.91 -0.41 -13.28
C LEU A 152 -6.57 -0.38 -12.52
N PHE A 153 -6.62 -0.66 -11.22
CA PHE A 153 -5.45 -0.63 -10.33
C PHE A 153 -5.32 -1.97 -9.62
N GLU A 154 -4.33 -2.76 -10.02
CA GLU A 154 -4.11 -4.11 -9.47
C GLU A 154 -2.69 -4.58 -9.74
N ASP A 155 -1.97 -4.99 -8.69
CA ASP A 155 -0.59 -5.48 -8.82
C ASP A 155 -0.49 -6.72 -9.73
N PHE A 156 -1.47 -7.60 -9.67
CA PHE A 156 -1.49 -8.81 -10.49
C PHE A 156 -1.80 -8.54 -11.96
N ASN A 157 -2.24 -7.34 -12.31
CA ASN A 157 -2.38 -6.97 -13.72
C ASN A 157 -1.02 -6.81 -14.40
N ILE A 158 0.03 -6.41 -13.68
CA ILE A 158 1.35 -6.19 -14.29
C ILE A 158 1.85 -7.46 -15.01
N PRO A 159 1.93 -8.63 -14.37
CA PRO A 159 2.35 -9.86 -15.07
C PRO A 159 1.27 -10.41 -16.02
N ARG A 160 0.01 -10.00 -15.88
CA ARG A 160 -1.10 -10.47 -16.73
C ARG A 160 -1.37 -9.56 -17.92
N ALA A 161 -0.90 -8.33 -17.93
CA ALA A 161 -1.24 -7.39 -19.00
C ALA A 161 -0.76 -7.90 -20.35
N ALA A 162 -1.69 -7.98 -21.29
CA ALA A 162 -1.43 -8.16 -22.72
C ALA A 162 -1.40 -6.80 -23.43
N HIS A 163 -2.09 -5.80 -22.89
CA HIS A 163 -2.06 -4.42 -23.35
C HIS A 163 -2.32 -3.49 -22.19
N HIS A 164 -1.42 -2.54 -21.96
CA HIS A 164 -1.57 -1.54 -20.92
C HIS A 164 -2.45 -0.37 -21.37
N LEU A 165 -3.16 0.23 -20.43
CA LEU A 165 -4.10 1.32 -20.68
C LEU A 165 -3.44 2.55 -21.33
N VAL A 166 -2.22 2.86 -20.91
CA VAL A 166 -1.38 3.94 -21.47
C VAL A 166 -0.25 3.29 -22.24
N SER A 167 -0.34 3.25 -23.54
CA SER A 167 0.68 2.70 -24.44
C SER A 167 1.51 3.79 -25.12
N THR A 168 0.94 4.97 -25.28
CA THR A 168 1.57 6.12 -25.92
C THR A 168 1.26 7.42 -25.17
N PRO A 169 2.02 8.50 -25.39
CA PRO A 169 1.69 9.82 -24.83
C PRO A 169 0.29 10.33 -25.19
N ALA A 170 -0.28 9.90 -26.31
CA ALA A 170 -1.61 10.31 -26.76
C ALA A 170 -2.75 9.77 -25.87
N ASP A 171 -2.50 8.69 -25.12
CA ASP A 171 -3.48 8.06 -24.23
C ASP A 171 -3.63 8.83 -22.91
N ILE A 172 -2.58 9.58 -22.51
CA ILE A 172 -2.49 10.21 -21.18
C ILE A 172 -3.65 11.18 -20.89
N PRO A 173 -4.09 12.05 -21.82
CA PRO A 173 -5.19 12.99 -21.56
C PRO A 173 -6.49 12.32 -21.12
N ALA A 174 -6.76 11.09 -21.59
CA ALA A 174 -7.97 10.36 -21.26
C ALA A 174 -7.95 9.75 -19.83
N VAL A 175 -6.79 9.56 -19.22
CA VAL A 175 -6.65 8.98 -17.87
C VAL A 175 -7.37 9.83 -16.80
N LYS A 176 -7.43 11.15 -16.96
CA LYS A 176 -8.12 12.05 -16.02
C LYS A 176 -9.62 11.74 -15.83
N TRP A 177 -10.22 11.05 -16.79
CA TRP A 177 -11.62 10.63 -16.71
C TRP A 177 -11.80 9.35 -15.89
N LEU A 178 -10.77 8.50 -15.84
CA LEU A 178 -10.80 7.21 -15.16
C LEU A 178 -10.45 7.30 -13.69
N TYR A 179 -9.58 8.23 -13.32
CA TYR A 179 -9.11 8.38 -11.93
C TYR A 179 -9.26 9.82 -11.45
N GLN A 180 -10.21 10.02 -10.57
CA GLN A 180 -10.58 11.34 -10.05
C GLN A 180 -10.64 11.35 -8.52
N ALA A 181 -10.52 12.55 -7.97
CA ALA A 181 -10.77 12.79 -6.57
C ALA A 181 -12.19 12.33 -6.14
N PRO A 182 -12.40 11.95 -4.88
CA PRO A 182 -13.69 11.48 -4.38
C PRO A 182 -14.80 12.50 -4.57
N GLY A 183 -15.87 12.09 -5.23
CA GLY A 183 -17.11 12.84 -5.38
C GLY A 183 -18.05 12.71 -4.16
N PRO A 184 -19.28 13.26 -4.23
CA PRO A 184 -20.23 13.23 -3.12
C PRO A 184 -20.57 11.82 -2.64
N ALA A 185 -20.72 10.85 -3.55
CA ALA A 185 -21.04 9.46 -3.21
C ALA A 185 -19.91 8.80 -2.41
N GLN A 186 -18.66 9.00 -2.85
CA GLN A 186 -17.48 8.48 -2.18
C GLN A 186 -17.28 9.10 -0.80
N ARG A 187 -17.52 10.41 -0.67
CA ARG A 187 -17.50 11.12 0.61
C ARG A 187 -18.53 10.56 1.60
N ALA A 188 -19.77 10.40 1.16
CA ALA A 188 -20.84 9.82 1.98
C ALA A 188 -20.53 8.38 2.40
N TRP A 189 -19.98 7.59 1.49
CA TRP A 189 -19.55 6.22 1.76
C TRP A 189 -18.44 6.16 2.83
N LEU A 190 -17.38 6.97 2.67
CA LEU A 190 -16.29 7.03 3.65
C LEU A 190 -16.78 7.53 5.02
N GLN A 191 -17.61 8.57 5.04
CA GLN A 191 -18.24 9.08 6.27
C GLN A 191 -18.95 7.96 7.05
N THR A 192 -19.74 7.13 6.34
CA THR A 192 -20.44 6.00 6.97
C THR A 192 -19.47 4.97 7.55
N ARG A 193 -18.35 4.68 6.86
CA ARG A 193 -17.32 3.76 7.36
C ARG A 193 -16.60 4.34 8.59
N MET A 194 -16.23 5.60 8.54
CA MET A 194 -15.54 6.27 9.65
C MET A 194 -16.40 6.35 10.91
N GLN A 195 -17.73 6.40 10.82
CA GLN A 195 -18.63 6.29 11.97
C GLN A 195 -18.51 4.93 12.71
N GLN A 196 -18.05 3.88 12.04
CA GLN A 196 -17.76 2.57 12.64
C GLN A 196 -16.32 2.47 13.12
N VAL A 197 -15.37 2.96 12.32
CA VAL A 197 -13.93 2.88 12.57
C VAL A 197 -13.50 3.70 13.78
N THR A 198 -13.91 4.95 13.86
CA THR A 198 -13.46 5.86 14.92
C THR A 198 -13.78 5.33 16.33
N PRO A 199 -15.03 4.95 16.67
CA PRO A 199 -15.33 4.44 18.00
C PRO A 199 -14.64 3.09 18.27
N PHE A 200 -14.49 2.23 17.28
CA PHE A 200 -13.78 0.96 17.46
C PHE A 200 -12.29 1.20 17.77
N ALA A 201 -11.62 2.03 16.96
CA ALA A 201 -10.21 2.35 17.15
C ALA A 201 -9.94 2.99 18.53
N GLN A 202 -10.81 3.91 18.95
CA GLN A 202 -10.73 4.53 20.27
C GLN A 202 -10.91 3.50 21.41
N ALA A 203 -11.91 2.62 21.30
CA ALA A 203 -12.18 1.60 22.29
C ALA A 203 -11.06 0.55 22.42
N ARG A 204 -10.35 0.25 21.32
CA ARG A 204 -9.24 -0.71 21.28
C ARG A 204 -7.87 -0.07 21.48
N GLY A 205 -7.80 1.27 21.44
CA GLY A 205 -6.54 1.99 21.53
C GLY A 205 -5.58 1.64 20.38
N VAL A 206 -6.09 1.56 19.15
CA VAL A 206 -5.31 1.30 17.94
C VAL A 206 -5.21 2.53 17.04
N LEU A 207 -4.12 2.63 16.29
CA LEU A 207 -3.87 3.68 15.31
C LEU A 207 -4.77 3.49 14.07
N VAL A 208 -5.25 4.58 13.49
CA VAL A 208 -5.97 4.57 12.21
C VAL A 208 -5.08 5.14 11.13
N GLN A 209 -4.81 4.34 10.09
CA GLN A 209 -4.09 4.79 8.90
C GLN A 209 -4.97 4.75 7.65
N ALA A 210 -4.86 5.78 6.80
CA ALA A 210 -5.66 5.90 5.60
C ALA A 210 -4.80 5.76 4.34
N TRP A 211 -5.10 4.76 3.52
CA TRP A 211 -4.48 4.55 2.21
C TRP A 211 -5.09 5.50 1.21
N SER A 212 -4.40 6.59 0.92
CA SER A 212 -4.96 7.72 0.19
C SER A 212 -4.26 8.07 -1.13
N ALA A 213 -3.08 7.51 -1.40
CA ALA A 213 -2.34 7.84 -2.60
C ALA A 213 -1.68 6.61 -3.23
N PHE A 214 -1.69 6.58 -4.57
CA PHE A 214 -1.08 5.53 -5.37
C PHE A 214 0.26 5.94 -5.98
N GLY A 215 0.42 7.20 -6.36
CA GLY A 215 1.67 7.73 -6.89
C GLY A 215 2.23 6.94 -8.07
N ALA A 216 3.51 6.55 -7.97
CA ALA A 216 4.22 5.77 -8.99
C ALA A 216 3.55 4.42 -9.29
N ASP A 217 2.92 3.78 -8.29
CA ASP A 217 2.27 2.49 -8.48
C ASP A 217 1.14 2.60 -9.52
N ALA A 218 0.33 3.67 -9.46
CA ALA A 218 -0.71 3.89 -10.47
C ALA A 218 -0.12 4.08 -11.88
N ALA A 219 0.98 4.81 -12.01
CA ALA A 219 1.63 4.97 -13.31
C ALA A 219 2.09 3.64 -13.90
N VAL A 220 2.64 2.74 -13.06
CA VAL A 220 3.06 1.41 -13.48
C VAL A 220 1.88 0.50 -13.79
N TRP A 221 0.79 0.57 -13.03
CA TRP A 221 -0.41 -0.21 -13.36
C TRP A 221 -1.04 0.22 -14.69
N LEU A 222 -1.04 1.52 -14.99
CA LEU A 222 -1.64 2.07 -16.20
C LEU A 222 -0.75 1.88 -17.44
N ALA A 223 0.56 2.05 -17.31
CA ALA A 223 1.48 2.05 -18.44
C ALA A 223 2.38 0.80 -18.56
N GLY A 224 2.44 -0.04 -17.53
CA GLY A 224 3.46 -1.07 -17.40
C GLY A 224 4.83 -0.52 -17.00
N VAL A 225 5.68 -1.37 -16.46
CA VAL A 225 7.01 -0.96 -15.96
C VAL A 225 7.89 -0.41 -17.08
N GLU A 226 8.03 -1.19 -18.16
CA GLU A 226 8.93 -0.86 -19.26
C GLU A 226 8.53 0.44 -19.96
N ASN A 227 7.24 0.59 -20.28
CA ASN A 227 6.73 1.79 -20.94
C ASN A 227 6.77 3.01 -20.00
N ALA A 228 6.46 2.86 -18.72
CA ALA A 228 6.57 3.96 -17.74
C ALA A 228 8.00 4.49 -17.65
N VAL A 229 9.02 3.62 -17.62
CA VAL A 229 10.43 4.01 -17.60
C VAL A 229 10.82 4.67 -18.92
N THR A 230 10.38 4.12 -20.05
CA THR A 230 10.63 4.70 -21.38
C THR A 230 10.03 6.10 -21.50
N LEU A 231 8.78 6.28 -21.07
CA LEU A 231 8.13 7.60 -21.05
C LEU A 231 8.89 8.60 -20.18
N ALA A 232 9.35 8.18 -19.00
CA ALA A 232 10.13 9.06 -18.12
C ALA A 232 11.47 9.51 -18.71
N MET A 233 12.06 8.70 -19.60
CA MET A 233 13.35 9.00 -20.24
C MET A 233 13.19 9.77 -21.54
N ASP A 234 12.25 9.34 -22.41
CA ASP A 234 12.16 9.81 -23.78
C ASP A 234 11.09 10.89 -23.98
N ALA A 235 10.05 10.90 -23.13
CA ALA A 235 8.96 11.87 -23.15
C ALA A 235 8.63 12.36 -21.72
N PRO A 236 9.58 12.94 -20.99
CA PRO A 236 9.45 13.25 -19.57
C PRO A 236 8.28 14.19 -19.25
N ASP A 237 7.94 15.11 -20.14
CA ASP A 237 6.82 16.03 -19.94
C ASP A 237 5.47 15.29 -20.06
N ALA A 238 5.37 14.28 -20.92
CA ALA A 238 4.21 13.41 -21.01
C ALA A 238 4.09 12.52 -19.76
N PHE A 239 5.21 11.99 -19.27
CA PHE A 239 5.22 11.22 -18.02
C PHE A 239 4.83 12.08 -16.83
N ASP A 240 5.33 13.33 -16.74
CA ASP A 240 4.91 14.28 -15.71
C ASP A 240 3.40 14.59 -15.80
N ALA A 241 2.83 14.73 -17.00
CA ALA A 241 1.39 14.92 -17.17
C ALA A 241 0.56 13.72 -16.68
N LEU A 242 1.04 12.48 -16.88
CA LEU A 242 0.42 11.28 -16.30
C LEU A 242 0.47 11.32 -14.78
N LEU A 243 1.64 11.61 -14.22
CA LEU A 243 1.82 11.71 -12.77
C LEU A 243 1.01 12.85 -12.14
N ASP A 244 0.87 13.99 -12.81
CA ASP A 244 0.05 15.12 -12.34
C ASP A 244 -1.44 14.75 -12.29
N THR A 245 -1.90 13.99 -13.28
CA THR A 245 -3.27 13.44 -13.30
C THR A 245 -3.50 12.53 -12.10
N ILE A 246 -2.58 11.59 -11.85
CA ILE A 246 -2.63 10.69 -10.70
C ILE A 246 -2.58 11.48 -9.38
N HIS A 247 -1.62 12.40 -9.28
CA HIS A 247 -1.39 13.20 -8.08
C HIS A 247 -2.59 14.09 -7.71
N THR A 248 -3.28 14.65 -8.71
CA THR A 248 -4.50 15.44 -8.47
C THR A 248 -5.58 14.61 -7.77
N ALA A 249 -5.77 13.37 -8.20
CA ALA A 249 -6.71 12.46 -7.53
C ALA A 249 -6.22 12.05 -6.14
N ASP A 250 -4.93 11.76 -6.00
CA ASP A 250 -4.29 11.41 -4.73
C ASP A 250 -4.38 12.54 -3.70
N LEU A 251 -4.19 13.80 -4.10
CA LEU A 251 -4.40 14.98 -3.26
C LEU A 251 -5.85 15.06 -2.76
N GLY A 252 -6.83 14.85 -3.67
CA GLY A 252 -8.24 14.84 -3.30
C GLY A 252 -8.60 13.72 -2.34
N ARG A 253 -8.05 12.52 -2.52
CA ARG A 253 -8.20 11.38 -1.60
C ARG A 253 -7.58 11.66 -0.25
N THR A 254 -6.36 12.19 -0.24
CA THR A 254 -5.64 12.53 0.99
C THR A 254 -6.37 13.64 1.76
N ALA A 255 -6.85 14.68 1.07
CA ALA A 255 -7.65 15.73 1.68
C ALA A 255 -8.93 15.16 2.33
N LEU A 256 -9.63 14.24 1.65
CA LEU A 256 -10.82 13.59 2.22
C LEU A 256 -10.47 12.75 3.46
N ALA A 257 -9.38 11.99 3.44
CA ALA A 257 -8.92 11.24 4.62
C ALA A 257 -8.70 12.15 5.83
N LEU A 258 -8.10 13.32 5.59
CA LEU A 258 -7.75 14.30 6.62
C LEU A 258 -8.95 15.11 7.15
N GLU A 259 -10.13 14.95 6.58
CA GLU A 259 -11.40 15.46 7.14
C GLU A 259 -11.91 14.55 8.30
N HIS A 260 -11.32 13.36 8.45
CA HIS A 260 -11.71 12.38 9.45
C HIS A 260 -10.65 12.20 10.55
N ASP A 261 -11.01 11.49 11.61
CA ASP A 261 -10.09 11.18 12.71
C ASP A 261 -9.17 10.00 12.36
N VAL A 262 -8.23 10.26 11.46
CA VAL A 262 -7.13 9.37 11.14
C VAL A 262 -5.84 9.88 11.82
N ASP A 263 -4.92 8.99 12.14
CA ASP A 263 -3.63 9.35 12.73
C ASP A 263 -2.58 9.62 11.66
N MET A 264 -2.70 8.92 10.54
CA MET A 264 -1.70 8.87 9.49
C MET A 264 -2.35 8.63 8.12
N VAL A 265 -1.81 9.24 7.08
CA VAL A 265 -2.11 8.91 5.69
C VAL A 265 -0.93 8.17 5.07
N VAL A 266 -1.23 7.27 4.13
CA VAL A 266 -0.24 6.38 3.54
C VAL A 266 -0.26 6.52 2.03
N GLN A 267 0.93 6.69 1.44
CA GLN A 267 1.14 6.57 0.01
C GLN A 267 1.80 5.23 -0.32
N ARG A 268 1.28 4.55 -1.32
CA ARG A 268 1.93 3.41 -1.96
C ARG A 268 3.15 3.86 -2.75
N GLY A 269 4.17 3.02 -2.80
CA GLY A 269 5.37 3.27 -3.54
C GLY A 269 6.21 2.01 -3.78
N TRP A 270 5.55 0.83 -3.89
CA TRP A 270 6.25 -0.42 -4.19
C TRP A 270 7.03 -0.34 -5.48
N TYR A 271 6.44 0.29 -6.51
CA TYR A 271 7.07 0.45 -7.82
C TYR A 271 7.88 1.73 -7.95
N SER A 272 8.09 2.49 -6.86
CA SER A 272 8.95 3.68 -6.85
C SER A 272 10.39 3.39 -6.41
N SER A 273 10.74 2.14 -6.19
CA SER A 273 12.03 1.69 -5.68
C SER A 273 13.17 1.82 -6.70
N VAL A 274 14.40 1.62 -6.24
CA VAL A 274 15.60 1.63 -7.09
C VAL A 274 15.66 0.47 -8.09
N ASP A 275 14.80 -0.53 -7.96
CA ASP A 275 14.67 -1.62 -8.93
C ASP A 275 14.15 -1.11 -10.29
N PHE A 276 13.37 -0.01 -10.26
CA PHE A 276 12.74 0.57 -11.44
C PHE A 276 13.29 1.95 -11.80
N TRP A 277 13.69 2.75 -10.81
CA TRP A 277 14.00 4.16 -11.01
C TRP A 277 15.39 4.53 -10.52
N SER A 278 16.15 5.24 -11.36
CA SER A 278 17.36 5.87 -10.88
C SER A 278 17.06 6.96 -9.85
N PRO A 279 17.99 7.28 -8.92
CA PRO A 279 17.79 8.37 -7.96
C PRO A 279 17.49 9.71 -8.63
N ARG A 280 17.99 9.94 -9.84
CA ARG A 280 17.74 11.17 -10.61
C ARG A 280 16.27 11.25 -11.04
N LEU A 281 15.71 10.15 -11.56
CA LEU A 281 14.30 10.09 -11.98
C LEU A 281 13.37 10.17 -10.77
N PHE A 282 13.71 9.48 -9.67
CA PHE A 282 12.97 9.59 -8.42
C PHE A 282 12.88 11.04 -7.92
N LYS A 283 14.02 11.76 -7.87
CA LYS A 283 14.07 13.15 -7.44
C LYS A 283 13.26 14.08 -8.33
N ARG A 284 13.27 13.84 -9.64
CA ARG A 284 12.54 14.66 -10.60
C ARG A 284 11.05 14.44 -10.53
N HIS A 285 10.62 13.17 -10.58
CA HIS A 285 9.23 12.83 -10.86
C HIS A 285 8.42 12.52 -9.60
N PHE A 286 9.01 11.90 -8.58
CA PHE A 286 8.23 11.41 -7.43
C PHE A 286 8.41 12.26 -6.18
N LYS A 287 9.63 12.63 -5.81
CA LYS A 287 9.92 13.37 -4.58
C LYS A 287 9.07 14.63 -4.38
N PRO A 288 8.85 15.52 -5.39
CA PRO A 288 8.03 16.71 -5.21
C PRO A 288 6.58 16.40 -4.84
N ARG A 289 6.01 15.38 -5.47
CA ARG A 289 4.62 14.94 -5.24
C ARG A 289 4.46 14.28 -3.88
N ILE A 290 5.44 13.48 -3.46
CA ILE A 290 5.50 12.90 -2.10
C ILE A 290 5.55 14.03 -1.06
N ALA A 291 6.40 15.04 -1.28
CA ALA A 291 6.54 16.16 -0.36
C ALA A 291 5.23 16.97 -0.21
N GLU A 292 4.49 17.16 -1.28
CA GLU A 292 3.20 17.86 -1.23
C GLU A 292 2.16 17.10 -0.40
N LEU A 293 2.06 15.79 -0.56
CA LEU A 293 1.18 14.94 0.26
C LEU A 293 1.58 14.94 1.74
N ALA A 294 2.88 14.87 2.03
CA ALA A 294 3.40 14.97 3.38
C ALA A 294 3.08 16.32 4.02
N GLN A 295 3.27 17.43 3.28
CA GLN A 295 2.90 18.77 3.73
C GLN A 295 1.41 18.90 4.02
N LEU A 296 0.55 18.32 3.17
CA LEU A 296 -0.90 18.32 3.37
C LEU A 296 -1.28 17.59 4.68
N ALA A 297 -0.65 16.45 4.97
CA ALA A 297 -0.85 15.71 6.22
C ALA A 297 -0.37 16.53 7.43
N HIS A 298 0.84 17.07 7.35
CA HIS A 298 1.45 17.84 8.44
C HIS A 298 0.68 19.13 8.75
N ALA A 299 0.10 19.79 7.74
CA ALA A 299 -0.76 20.97 7.92
C ALA A 299 -2.00 20.67 8.77
N LYS A 300 -2.41 19.39 8.85
CA LYS A 300 -3.49 18.88 9.71
C LYS A 300 -2.99 18.23 11.01
N GLY A 301 -1.68 18.32 11.29
CA GLY A 301 -1.06 17.66 12.46
C GLY A 301 -1.08 16.13 12.39
N LYS A 302 -1.22 15.56 11.20
CA LYS A 302 -1.25 14.10 10.96
C LYS A 302 0.10 13.63 10.41
N LEU A 303 0.37 12.33 10.55
CA LEU A 303 1.59 11.71 10.05
C LEU A 303 1.44 11.28 8.59
N PHE A 304 2.57 11.19 7.90
CA PHE A 304 2.65 10.70 6.54
C PHE A 304 3.57 9.47 6.47
N ALA A 305 3.04 8.35 6.00
CA ALA A 305 3.79 7.13 5.79
C ALA A 305 3.98 6.84 4.30
N TYR A 306 5.09 6.21 4.00
CA TYR A 306 5.45 5.79 2.65
C TYR A 306 5.84 4.32 2.65
N VAL A 307 5.48 3.62 1.58
CA VAL A 307 5.82 2.21 1.39
C VAL A 307 6.83 2.09 0.26
N MET A 308 7.95 1.42 0.50
CA MET A 308 8.96 1.16 -0.53
C MET A 308 9.67 -0.16 -0.25
N THR A 309 9.81 -1.02 -1.26
CA THR A 309 10.40 -2.36 -1.09
C THR A 309 11.91 -2.36 -1.03
N THR A 310 12.56 -1.61 -1.92
CA THR A 310 14.03 -1.60 -2.04
C THR A 310 14.56 -0.20 -2.25
N GLY A 311 15.81 0.03 -1.86
CA GLY A 311 16.50 1.31 -2.06
C GLY A 311 16.53 2.21 -0.85
N VAL A 312 16.27 1.71 0.34
CA VAL A 312 16.32 2.50 1.60
C VAL A 312 17.64 3.23 1.75
N ARG A 313 18.76 2.57 1.41
CA ARG A 313 20.10 3.19 1.49
C ARG A 313 20.28 4.34 0.49
N THR A 314 19.66 4.25 -0.66
CA THR A 314 19.81 5.20 -1.77
C THR A 314 18.82 6.34 -1.71
N LEU A 315 17.57 6.04 -1.37
CA LEU A 315 16.45 6.99 -1.42
C LEU A 315 15.97 7.46 -0.04
N GLY A 316 16.43 6.83 1.05
CA GLY A 316 15.96 7.14 2.40
C GLY A 316 16.15 8.62 2.79
N ALA A 317 17.27 9.22 2.43
CA ALA A 317 17.50 10.65 2.65
C ALA A 317 16.51 11.54 1.86
N GLU A 318 16.19 11.15 0.62
CA GLU A 318 15.24 11.89 -0.21
C GLU A 318 13.80 11.79 0.33
N LEU A 319 13.40 10.61 0.85
CA LEU A 319 12.12 10.41 1.51
C LEU A 319 12.01 11.21 2.81
N MET A 320 13.08 11.19 3.61
CA MET A 320 13.18 11.97 4.83
C MET A 320 13.06 13.49 4.55
N ASP A 321 13.71 13.97 3.50
CA ASP A 321 13.62 15.37 3.05
C ASP A 321 12.25 15.72 2.45
N ALA A 322 11.55 14.75 1.86
CA ALA A 322 10.17 14.90 1.41
C ALA A 322 9.16 14.95 2.55
N GLY A 323 9.58 14.66 3.80
CA GLY A 323 8.70 14.75 4.97
C GLY A 323 8.03 13.43 5.36
N VAL A 324 8.56 12.29 4.95
CA VAL A 324 8.06 10.98 5.39
C VAL A 324 8.34 10.79 6.87
N ASP A 325 7.30 10.50 7.67
CA ASP A 325 7.42 10.22 9.10
C ASP A 325 7.70 8.75 9.39
N LEU A 326 7.12 7.86 8.57
CA LEU A 326 7.27 6.40 8.69
C LEU A 326 7.54 5.79 7.32
N LEU A 327 8.65 5.06 7.20
CA LEU A 327 8.95 4.23 6.04
C LEU A 327 8.68 2.77 6.35
N TYR A 328 7.77 2.15 5.60
CA TYR A 328 7.51 0.72 5.64
C TYR A 328 8.52 -0.04 4.79
N TYR A 329 8.81 -1.29 5.18
CA TYR A 329 9.66 -2.25 4.49
C TYR A 329 11.17 -2.01 4.58
N ALA A 330 11.69 -1.68 5.76
CA ALA A 330 13.11 -1.77 6.01
C ALA A 330 13.56 -3.24 6.07
N ASP A 331 13.96 -3.79 4.92
CA ASP A 331 14.28 -5.22 4.77
C ASP A 331 15.79 -5.47 4.83
N PRO A 332 16.30 -6.16 5.88
CA PRO A 332 17.71 -6.47 6.00
C PRO A 332 18.20 -7.58 5.05
N ALA A 333 17.31 -8.38 4.49
CA ALA A 333 17.67 -9.51 3.63
C ALA A 333 17.60 -9.15 2.14
N GLN A 334 16.45 -8.68 1.65
CA GLN A 334 16.26 -8.39 0.23
C GLN A 334 16.89 -7.06 -0.19
N ASP A 335 16.67 -6.00 0.58
CA ASP A 335 17.25 -4.67 0.32
C ASP A 335 18.63 -4.48 0.98
N HIS A 336 19.13 -5.51 1.67
CA HIS A 336 20.41 -5.49 2.40
C HIS A 336 20.56 -4.28 3.34
N VAL A 337 19.46 -3.87 3.97
CA VAL A 337 19.44 -2.74 4.89
C VAL A 337 20.20 -3.10 6.18
N ASP A 338 21.32 -2.42 6.42
CA ASP A 338 21.91 -2.37 7.76
C ASP A 338 20.98 -1.53 8.67
N LEU A 339 20.21 -2.21 9.52
CA LEU A 339 19.27 -1.56 10.42
C LEU A 339 19.94 -0.57 11.38
N GLY A 340 21.15 -0.87 11.82
CA GLY A 340 21.92 0.03 12.68
C GLY A 340 22.33 1.31 11.94
N TRP A 341 22.77 1.19 10.68
CA TRP A 341 23.00 2.34 9.80
C TRP A 341 21.72 3.14 9.58
N ALA A 342 20.64 2.47 9.17
CA ALA A 342 19.37 3.12 8.88
C ALA A 342 18.83 3.86 10.12
N ARG A 343 18.98 3.27 11.31
CA ARG A 343 18.63 3.92 12.58
C ARG A 343 19.46 5.17 12.84
N ARG A 344 20.76 5.15 12.59
CA ARG A 344 21.63 6.32 12.81
C ARG A 344 21.39 7.44 11.80
N GLU A 345 21.29 7.11 10.53
CA GLU A 345 21.24 8.09 9.43
C GLU A 345 19.81 8.61 9.17
N LEU A 346 18.82 7.73 9.21
CA LEU A 346 17.44 8.09 8.88
C LEU A 346 16.57 8.25 10.15
N GLY A 347 16.82 7.44 11.16
CA GLY A 347 16.01 7.36 12.38
C GLY A 347 15.94 8.65 13.20
N GLN A 348 16.74 9.66 12.88
CA GLN A 348 16.67 10.99 13.50
C GLN A 348 15.43 11.78 13.08
N ARG A 349 14.91 11.55 11.87
CA ARG A 349 13.81 12.30 11.29
C ARG A 349 12.65 11.43 10.80
N MET A 350 12.89 10.16 10.49
CA MET A 350 11.95 9.22 9.93
C MET A 350 12.00 7.91 10.71
N ALA A 351 10.84 7.39 11.12
CA ALA A 351 10.76 6.06 11.73
C ALA A 351 10.78 4.97 10.63
N LEU A 352 11.21 3.78 11.01
CA LEU A 352 11.29 2.62 10.11
C LEU A 352 10.41 1.49 10.63
N ALA A 353 9.67 0.83 9.75
CA ALA A 353 8.99 -0.43 10.04
C ALA A 353 9.56 -1.55 9.18
N GLY A 354 9.89 -2.67 9.81
CA GLY A 354 10.49 -3.80 9.13
C GLY A 354 11.37 -4.65 10.03
N GLY A 355 12.44 -5.16 9.48
CA GLY A 355 13.50 -5.88 10.19
C GLY A 355 13.49 -7.38 10.05
N ILE A 356 12.36 -7.99 9.60
CA ILE A 356 12.26 -9.44 9.42
C ILE A 356 11.75 -9.75 8.01
N ASN A 357 12.58 -10.40 7.19
CA ASN A 357 12.15 -10.83 5.87
C ASN A 357 11.19 -12.01 5.96
N THR A 358 10.05 -11.91 5.31
CA THR A 358 9.00 -12.95 5.33
C THR A 358 9.44 -14.19 4.59
N SER A 359 9.94 -14.06 3.37
CA SER A 359 10.22 -15.19 2.49
C SER A 359 11.43 -16.00 2.95
N LEU A 360 12.49 -15.32 3.40
CA LEU A 360 13.75 -15.96 3.76
C LEU A 360 13.82 -16.37 5.24
N THR A 361 13.07 -15.71 6.12
CA THR A 361 13.13 -15.90 7.57
C THR A 361 11.89 -16.59 8.13
N LEU A 362 10.69 -16.08 7.81
CA LEU A 362 9.45 -16.60 8.41
C LEU A 362 8.91 -17.82 7.67
N THR A 363 8.95 -17.85 6.34
CA THR A 363 8.40 -18.96 5.54
C THR A 363 9.06 -20.31 5.83
N PRO A 364 10.39 -20.41 6.05
CA PRO A 364 11.01 -21.68 6.46
C PRO A 364 10.56 -22.17 7.85
N ALA A 365 9.93 -21.28 8.64
CA ALA A 365 9.35 -21.57 9.96
C ALA A 365 10.33 -22.23 10.97
N ASP A 366 11.63 -21.91 10.87
CA ASP A 366 12.61 -22.32 11.87
C ASP A 366 12.57 -21.36 13.07
N PRO A 367 12.06 -21.78 14.25
CA PRO A 367 11.97 -20.92 15.41
C PRO A 367 13.31 -20.33 15.86
N ALA A 368 14.41 -21.08 15.71
CA ALA A 368 15.73 -20.60 16.14
C ALA A 368 16.22 -19.48 15.23
N ALA A 369 16.03 -19.61 13.92
CA ALA A 369 16.37 -18.59 12.93
C ALA A 369 15.49 -17.34 13.11
N ILE A 370 14.20 -17.51 13.36
CA ILE A 370 13.27 -16.40 13.63
C ILE A 370 13.69 -15.64 14.89
N HIS A 371 13.95 -16.34 15.98
CA HIS A 371 14.42 -15.73 17.24
C HIS A 371 15.75 -14.98 17.06
N ALA A 372 16.69 -15.55 16.29
CA ALA A 372 17.96 -14.90 16.00
C ALA A 372 17.77 -13.62 15.19
N ALA A 373 16.92 -13.65 14.15
CA ALA A 373 16.63 -12.48 13.32
C ALA A 373 15.94 -11.36 14.12
N VAL A 374 14.93 -11.69 14.93
CA VAL A 374 14.26 -10.73 15.83
C VAL A 374 15.28 -10.09 16.79
N ARG A 375 16.13 -10.88 17.44
CA ARG A 375 17.14 -10.38 18.36
C ARG A 375 18.13 -9.46 17.66
N THR A 376 18.62 -9.87 16.50
CA THR A 376 19.54 -9.06 15.69
C THR A 376 18.91 -7.72 15.29
N ALA A 377 17.65 -7.72 14.89
CA ALA A 377 16.94 -6.49 14.54
C ALA A 377 16.82 -5.56 15.76
N LEU A 378 16.36 -6.07 16.91
CA LEU A 378 16.20 -5.29 18.13
C LEU A 378 17.53 -4.75 18.67
N ASP A 379 18.59 -5.57 18.66
CA ASP A 379 19.94 -5.17 19.11
C ASP A 379 20.52 -4.07 18.20
N SER A 380 20.20 -4.12 16.89
CA SER A 380 20.68 -3.14 15.90
C SER A 380 20.03 -1.76 16.06
N VAL A 381 18.75 -1.71 16.42
CA VAL A 381 17.97 -0.46 16.47
C VAL A 381 17.85 0.13 17.88
N GLY A 382 18.02 -0.68 18.91
CA GLY A 382 17.85 -0.28 20.32
C GLY A 382 16.38 0.02 20.68
N HIS A 383 16.16 0.53 21.90
CA HIS A 383 14.82 0.73 22.47
C HIS A 383 14.34 2.19 22.51
N ALA A 384 15.01 3.10 21.81
CA ALA A 384 14.78 4.54 21.92
C ALA A 384 13.66 5.10 21.01
N GLY A 385 12.78 4.25 20.48
CA GLY A 385 11.75 4.64 19.49
C GLY A 385 12.31 4.80 18.07
N GLY A 386 11.47 5.15 17.11
CA GLY A 386 11.84 5.29 15.70
C GLY A 386 11.94 3.96 14.95
N PHE A 387 11.48 2.86 15.55
CA PHE A 387 11.44 1.55 14.91
C PHE A 387 10.21 0.76 15.34
N ILE A 388 9.60 0.10 14.36
CA ILE A 388 8.51 -0.85 14.52
C ILE A 388 8.99 -2.17 13.94
N LEU A 389 9.04 -3.22 14.77
CA LEU A 389 9.37 -4.56 14.29
C LEU A 389 8.20 -5.09 13.46
N SER A 390 8.49 -5.47 12.23
CA SER A 390 7.48 -5.96 11.29
C SER A 390 8.08 -6.99 10.34
N PRO A 391 7.31 -8.00 9.93
CA PRO A 391 7.63 -8.75 8.72
C PRO A 391 7.55 -7.84 7.49
N VAL A 392 8.37 -8.12 6.51
CA VAL A 392 8.49 -7.37 5.24
C VAL A 392 8.62 -8.35 4.07
#